data_92431c091cce6531f9585d1bb346a106
#
_entry.id   92431c091cce6531f9585d1bb346a106
#
_cell.length_a   1.000
_cell.length_b   1.000
_cell.length_c   1.000
_cell.angle_alpha   90.00
_cell.angle_beta   90.00
_cell.angle_gamma   90.00
#
_symmetry.space_group_name_H-M   'P 1'
#
loop_
_entity.id
_entity.type
_entity.pdbx_description
1 polymer ?
#
loop_
_entity_poly.entity_id
_entity_poly.type
_entity_poly.pdbx_seq_one_letter_code
_entity_poly.pdbx_strand_id
1 'polypeptide(L)'
;MKDKKAVIFYFLMTIILLDFGNQLRKVFEHPLVAQKINNAIFSIVHANNTGSAFSLLQDKASILAIFGITVVLIVALQVIKDVAFSDKTQLLSLTLFSAGALGNSIERLTMGHVVDYVKLNFVNFPIFNAFDIMICTGIFLYCLYIFFDFKKANNDKN
;
A
#
# COMPACT_ATOMS: atom_id res chain seq x y z
N MET A 1 6.86 28.61 -6.90
CA MET A 1 6.94 27.69 -8.07
C MET A 1 6.64 26.30 -7.57
N LYS A 2 5.59 25.63 -8.07
CA LYS A 2 5.24 24.26 -7.64
C LYS A 2 6.43 23.33 -7.84
N ASP A 3 6.76 22.51 -6.86
CA ASP A 3 7.87 21.55 -7.04
C ASP A 3 7.45 20.41 -7.99
N LYS A 4 7.58 20.70 -9.27
CA LYS A 4 7.28 19.74 -10.34
C LYS A 4 8.05 18.40 -10.14
N LYS A 5 9.22 18.45 -9.50
CA LYS A 5 10.03 17.24 -9.25
C LYS A 5 9.35 16.31 -8.25
N ALA A 6 8.74 16.85 -7.18
CA ALA A 6 8.00 16.05 -6.21
C ALA A 6 6.77 15.38 -6.85
N VAL A 7 6.03 16.09 -7.68
CA VAL A 7 4.88 15.53 -8.41
C VAL A 7 5.32 14.41 -9.36
N ILE A 8 6.36 14.67 -10.15
CA ILE A 8 6.91 13.67 -11.07
C ILE A 8 7.41 12.45 -10.29
N PHE A 9 8.13 12.64 -9.19
CA PHE A 9 8.62 11.57 -8.33
C PHE A 9 7.46 10.72 -7.79
N TYR A 10 6.40 11.35 -7.26
CA TYR A 10 5.24 10.64 -6.76
C TYR A 10 4.63 9.71 -7.81
N PHE A 11 4.33 10.22 -9.01
CA PHE A 11 3.71 9.40 -10.05
C PHE A 11 4.63 8.29 -10.56
N LEU A 12 5.90 8.60 -10.83
CA LEU A 12 6.87 7.60 -11.32
C LEU A 12 7.09 6.50 -10.29
N MET A 13 7.31 6.86 -9.03
CA MET A 13 7.52 5.87 -7.97
C MET A 13 6.26 5.05 -7.69
N THR A 14 5.07 5.65 -7.76
CA THR A 14 3.83 4.89 -7.64
C THR A 14 3.72 3.83 -8.72
N ILE A 15 4.03 4.16 -9.97
CA ILE A 15 4.02 3.19 -11.09
C ILE A 15 5.07 2.08 -10.88
N ILE A 16 6.28 2.44 -10.48
CA ILE A 16 7.36 1.46 -10.23
C ILE A 16 6.96 0.50 -9.09
N LEU A 17 6.40 1.01 -8.01
CA LEU A 17 5.95 0.19 -6.89
C LEU A 17 4.75 -0.70 -7.25
N LEU A 18 3.84 -0.22 -8.09
CA LEU A 18 2.76 -1.03 -8.64
C LEU A 18 3.29 -2.21 -9.46
N ASP A 19 4.23 -1.95 -10.36
CA ASP A 19 4.84 -3.02 -11.15
C ASP A 19 5.59 -4.00 -10.26
N PHE A 20 6.38 -3.51 -9.30
CA PHE A 20 7.08 -4.35 -8.33
C PHE A 20 6.12 -5.26 -7.54
N GLY A 21 5.02 -4.73 -7.03
CA GLY A 21 3.99 -5.52 -6.34
C GLY A 21 3.39 -6.61 -7.24
N ASN A 22 3.10 -6.28 -8.50
CA ASN A 22 2.60 -7.24 -9.49
C ASN A 22 3.63 -8.33 -9.82
N GLN A 23 4.92 -8.00 -9.91
CA GLN A 23 5.97 -9.00 -10.13
C GLN A 23 6.10 -9.94 -8.92
N LEU A 24 6.06 -9.41 -7.69
CA LEU A 24 6.05 -10.23 -6.48
C LEU A 24 4.86 -11.20 -6.46
N ARG A 25 3.65 -10.71 -6.78
CA ARG A 25 2.47 -11.57 -6.88
C ARG A 25 2.71 -12.73 -7.84
N LYS A 26 3.15 -12.47 -9.08
CA LYS A 26 3.42 -13.51 -10.07
C LYS A 26 4.45 -14.54 -9.59
N VAL A 27 5.49 -14.10 -8.87
CA VAL A 27 6.49 -15.01 -8.30
C VAL A 27 5.87 -15.90 -7.22
N PHE A 28 5.11 -15.33 -6.29
CA PHE A 28 4.55 -16.09 -5.18
C PHE A 28 3.30 -16.92 -5.54
N GLU A 29 2.58 -16.57 -6.60
CA GLU A 29 1.54 -17.42 -7.17
C GLU A 29 2.10 -18.67 -7.86
N HIS A 30 3.39 -18.70 -8.19
CA HIS A 30 3.97 -19.84 -8.86
C HIS A 30 4.02 -21.06 -7.92
N PRO A 31 3.43 -22.22 -8.30
CA PRO A 31 3.27 -23.38 -7.40
C PRO A 31 4.59 -23.89 -6.79
N LEU A 32 5.69 -23.86 -7.55
CA LEU A 32 7.00 -24.30 -7.07
C LEU A 32 7.56 -23.38 -5.98
N VAL A 33 7.23 -22.10 -5.99
CA VAL A 33 7.66 -21.14 -4.96
C VAL A 33 6.85 -21.35 -3.68
N ALA A 34 5.54 -21.47 -3.80
CA ALA A 34 4.64 -21.74 -2.68
C ALA A 34 5.02 -23.03 -1.93
N GLN A 35 5.39 -24.11 -2.65
CA GLN A 35 5.82 -25.37 -2.05
C GLN A 35 7.15 -25.28 -1.30
N LYS A 36 8.08 -24.42 -1.75
CA LYS A 36 9.44 -24.35 -1.20
C LYS A 36 9.54 -23.45 0.04
N ILE A 37 8.65 -22.47 0.17
CA ILE A 37 8.72 -21.47 1.25
C ILE A 37 7.67 -21.82 2.32
N ASN A 38 8.08 -22.67 3.24
CA ASN A 38 7.30 -23.02 4.44
C ASN A 38 8.28 -23.25 5.59
N ASN A 39 8.31 -22.33 6.56
CA ASN A 39 9.19 -22.38 7.72
C ASN A 39 8.44 -21.99 9.01
N ALA A 40 9.12 -21.93 10.15
CA ALA A 40 8.49 -21.61 11.43
C ALA A 40 7.93 -20.18 11.50
N ILE A 41 8.42 -19.25 10.67
CA ILE A 41 8.03 -17.84 10.72
C ILE A 41 6.88 -17.57 9.74
N PHE A 42 7.02 -17.98 8.48
CA PHE A 42 5.99 -17.75 7.47
C PHE A 42 5.95 -18.84 6.42
N SER A 43 4.84 -18.94 5.72
CA SER A 43 4.64 -19.77 4.53
C SER A 43 4.01 -18.98 3.41
N ILE A 44 4.31 -19.38 2.17
CA ILE A 44 3.63 -18.87 0.99
C ILE A 44 2.42 -19.76 0.72
N VAL A 45 1.27 -19.15 0.65
CA VAL A 45 -0.02 -19.78 0.38
C VAL A 45 -0.72 -19.03 -0.75
N HIS A 46 -1.87 -19.50 -1.19
CA HIS A 46 -2.71 -18.77 -2.15
C HIS A 46 -4.11 -18.61 -1.54
N ALA A 47 -4.54 -17.38 -1.35
CA ALA A 47 -5.86 -17.06 -0.82
C ALA A 47 -6.52 -15.93 -1.62
N ASN A 48 -7.74 -16.17 -2.08
CA ASN A 48 -8.56 -15.17 -2.77
C ASN A 48 -9.36 -14.38 -1.72
N ASN A 49 -9.08 -13.09 -1.59
CA ASN A 49 -9.72 -12.21 -0.61
C ASN A 49 -10.74 -11.30 -1.33
N THR A 50 -12.03 -11.63 -1.20
CA THR A 50 -13.14 -10.84 -1.76
C THR A 50 -13.55 -9.65 -0.89
N GLY A 51 -13.07 -9.59 0.37
CA GLY A 51 -13.35 -8.55 1.35
C GLY A 51 -12.18 -7.60 1.60
N SER A 52 -12.19 -6.99 2.79
CA SER A 52 -11.06 -6.28 3.38
C SER A 52 -10.41 -7.13 4.48
N ALA A 53 -9.51 -6.52 5.28
CA ALA A 53 -8.90 -7.19 6.43
C ALA A 53 -9.97 -7.80 7.36
N PHE A 54 -9.66 -8.98 7.92
CA PHE A 54 -10.57 -9.73 8.82
C PHE A 54 -11.93 -10.12 8.20
N SER A 55 -11.97 -10.33 6.88
CA SER A 55 -13.19 -10.70 6.14
C SER A 55 -14.34 -9.69 6.25
N LEU A 56 -14.04 -8.44 6.54
CA LEU A 56 -15.04 -7.38 6.50
C LEU A 56 -15.42 -7.09 5.05
N LEU A 57 -16.70 -6.76 4.82
CA LEU A 57 -17.22 -6.42 3.49
C LEU A 57 -16.97 -7.52 2.44
N GLN A 58 -17.12 -8.81 2.83
CA GLN A 58 -17.04 -9.92 1.88
C GLN A 58 -18.00 -9.68 0.70
N ASP A 59 -17.58 -10.10 -0.49
CA ASP A 59 -18.33 -9.96 -1.76
C ASP A 59 -18.62 -8.50 -2.18
N LYS A 60 -17.94 -7.53 -1.55
CA LYS A 60 -18.00 -6.10 -1.91
C LYS A 60 -16.72 -5.59 -2.58
N ALA A 61 -16.03 -6.47 -3.34
CA ALA A 61 -14.77 -6.15 -3.98
C ALA A 61 -14.80 -4.86 -4.80
N SER A 62 -15.86 -4.64 -5.59
CA SER A 62 -16.02 -3.41 -6.40
C SER A 62 -16.14 -2.15 -5.54
N ILE A 63 -16.86 -2.22 -4.42
CA ILE A 63 -17.02 -1.07 -3.50
C ILE A 63 -15.68 -0.74 -2.87
N LEU A 64 -14.94 -1.76 -2.41
CA LEU A 64 -13.60 -1.58 -1.84
C LEU A 64 -12.61 -1.01 -2.86
N ALA A 65 -12.70 -1.45 -4.13
CA ALA A 65 -11.87 -0.93 -5.20
C ALA A 65 -12.16 0.55 -5.49
N ILE A 66 -13.44 0.92 -5.62
CA ILE A 66 -13.85 2.32 -5.84
C ILE A 66 -13.40 3.20 -4.68
N PHE A 67 -13.57 2.73 -3.45
CA PHE A 67 -13.12 3.45 -2.26
C PHE A 67 -11.60 3.69 -2.29
N GLY A 68 -10.80 2.63 -2.55
CA GLY A 68 -9.33 2.74 -2.64
C GLY A 68 -8.89 3.73 -3.73
N ILE A 69 -9.47 3.65 -4.93
CA ILE A 69 -9.18 4.59 -6.02
C ILE A 69 -9.55 6.02 -5.63
N THR A 70 -10.72 6.21 -5.01
CA THR A 70 -11.15 7.56 -4.58
C THR A 70 -10.16 8.18 -3.60
N VAL A 71 -9.70 7.42 -2.61
CA VAL A 71 -8.71 7.91 -1.64
C VAL A 71 -7.39 8.25 -2.34
N VAL A 72 -6.92 7.42 -3.27
CA VAL A 72 -5.69 7.71 -4.03
C VAL A 72 -5.84 8.96 -4.90
N LEU A 73 -7.00 9.17 -5.52
CA LEU A 73 -7.27 10.41 -6.27
C LEU A 73 -7.20 11.64 -5.37
N ILE A 74 -7.76 11.58 -4.17
CA ILE A 74 -7.68 12.68 -3.19
C ILE A 74 -6.20 12.94 -2.83
N VAL A 75 -5.41 11.90 -2.55
CA VAL A 75 -3.97 12.03 -2.26
C VAL A 75 -3.22 12.64 -3.45
N ALA A 76 -3.47 12.16 -4.66
CA ALA A 76 -2.84 12.69 -5.87
C ALA A 76 -3.17 14.18 -6.10
N LEU A 77 -4.43 14.57 -5.87
CA LEU A 77 -4.84 15.96 -5.95
C LEU A 77 -4.16 16.84 -4.89
N GLN A 78 -3.94 16.31 -3.68
CA GLN A 78 -3.17 17.02 -2.65
C GLN A 78 -1.70 17.17 -3.09
N VAL A 79 -1.06 16.11 -3.59
CA VAL A 79 0.32 16.18 -4.10
C VAL A 79 0.45 17.20 -5.24
N ILE A 80 -0.55 17.31 -6.11
CA ILE A 80 -0.54 18.29 -7.21
C ILE A 80 -0.77 19.72 -6.71
N LYS A 81 -1.63 19.91 -5.71
CA LYS A 81 -2.00 21.22 -5.19
C LYS A 81 -0.97 21.77 -4.21
N ASP A 82 -0.46 20.92 -3.36
CA ASP A 82 0.42 21.32 -2.26
C ASP A 82 1.85 21.50 -2.74
N VAL A 83 2.34 22.72 -2.61
CA VAL A 83 3.66 23.14 -3.08
C VAL A 83 4.74 22.83 -2.04
N ALA A 84 4.35 22.41 -0.85
CA ALA A 84 5.20 22.28 0.32
C ALA A 84 5.67 20.84 0.60
N PHE A 85 5.56 19.91 -0.37
CA PHE A 85 6.17 18.57 -0.21
C PHE A 85 7.70 18.64 -0.26
N SER A 86 8.27 19.42 0.66
CA SER A 86 9.72 19.48 0.89
C SER A 86 10.21 18.31 1.74
N ASP A 87 9.30 17.65 2.48
CA ASP A 87 9.64 16.50 3.31
C ASP A 87 9.58 15.20 2.50
N LYS A 88 10.74 14.55 2.40
CA LYS A 88 10.89 13.29 1.66
C LYS A 88 10.11 12.15 2.30
N THR A 89 9.97 12.15 3.64
CA THR A 89 9.24 11.12 4.38
C THR A 89 7.75 11.19 4.07
N GLN A 90 7.19 12.40 4.03
CA GLN A 90 5.81 12.62 3.65
C GLN A 90 5.55 12.11 2.22
N LEU A 91 6.38 12.50 1.27
CA LEU A 91 6.23 12.11 -0.13
C LEU A 91 6.34 10.59 -0.32
N LEU A 92 7.32 9.95 0.33
CA LEU A 92 7.51 8.50 0.31
C LEU A 92 6.32 7.77 0.92
N SER A 93 5.80 8.25 2.05
CA SER A 93 4.64 7.66 2.72
C SER A 93 3.40 7.66 1.84
N LEU A 94 3.08 8.80 1.20
CA LEU A 94 1.95 8.93 0.28
C LEU A 94 2.12 8.06 -0.98
N THR A 95 3.36 7.94 -1.47
CA THR A 95 3.68 7.11 -2.63
C THR A 95 3.45 5.62 -2.34
N LEU A 96 3.97 5.12 -1.21
CA LEU A 96 3.75 3.73 -0.77
C LEU A 96 2.28 3.43 -0.56
N PHE A 97 1.58 4.30 0.18
CA PHE A 97 0.14 4.15 0.40
C PHE A 97 -0.64 4.08 -0.92
N SER A 98 -0.36 5.00 -1.85
CA SER A 98 -1.06 5.05 -3.13
C SER A 98 -0.79 3.82 -4.00
N ALA A 99 0.46 3.36 -4.06
CA ALA A 99 0.81 2.16 -4.81
C ALA A 99 0.09 0.91 -4.26
N GLY A 100 0.10 0.72 -2.94
CA GLY A 100 -0.59 -0.39 -2.29
C GLY A 100 -2.10 -0.35 -2.49
N ALA A 101 -2.73 0.82 -2.26
CA ALA A 101 -4.16 0.98 -2.43
C ALA A 101 -4.61 0.79 -3.89
N LEU A 102 -3.85 1.32 -4.87
CA LEU A 102 -4.12 1.09 -6.30
C LEU A 102 -3.94 -0.37 -6.68
N GLY A 103 -2.88 -1.05 -6.23
CA GLY A 103 -2.64 -2.46 -6.53
C GLY A 103 -3.81 -3.33 -6.08
N ASN A 104 -4.19 -3.25 -4.82
CA ASN A 104 -5.36 -3.97 -4.29
C ASN A 104 -6.68 -3.58 -4.99
N SER A 105 -6.82 -2.33 -5.42
CA SER A 105 -8.03 -1.89 -6.14
C SER A 105 -8.08 -2.43 -7.57
N ILE A 106 -6.95 -2.43 -8.28
CA ILE A 106 -6.85 -2.98 -9.64
C ILE A 106 -7.16 -4.48 -9.63
N GLU A 107 -6.61 -5.25 -8.68
CA GLU A 107 -6.91 -6.68 -8.55
C GLU A 107 -8.42 -6.91 -8.32
N ARG A 108 -9.06 -6.15 -7.44
CA ARG A 108 -10.51 -6.24 -7.21
C ARG A 108 -11.35 -5.92 -8.44
N LEU A 109 -10.95 -4.93 -9.24
CA LEU A 109 -11.69 -4.59 -10.47
C LEU A 109 -11.50 -5.61 -11.59
N THR A 110 -10.31 -6.22 -11.67
CA THR A 110 -9.96 -7.12 -12.78
C THR A 110 -10.30 -8.58 -12.49
N MET A 111 -10.16 -9.00 -11.22
CA MET A 111 -10.31 -10.41 -10.80
C MET A 111 -11.49 -10.62 -9.83
N GLY A 112 -12.09 -9.55 -9.31
CA GLY A 112 -13.14 -9.65 -8.29
C GLY A 112 -12.62 -9.93 -6.87
N HIS A 113 -11.32 -10.09 -6.68
CA HIS A 113 -10.67 -10.38 -5.41
C HIS A 113 -9.23 -9.86 -5.41
N VAL A 114 -8.62 -9.85 -4.25
CA VAL A 114 -7.17 -9.65 -4.08
C VAL A 114 -6.52 -11.01 -3.84
N VAL A 115 -5.32 -11.21 -4.35
CA VAL A 115 -4.54 -12.43 -4.10
C VAL A 115 -3.59 -12.19 -2.95
N ASP A 116 -3.91 -12.81 -1.81
CA ASP A 116 -3.06 -12.81 -0.62
C ASP A 116 -2.20 -14.06 -0.57
N TYR A 117 -0.91 -13.92 -0.22
CA TYR A 117 0.03 -15.03 -0.34
C TYR A 117 1.00 -15.19 0.84
N VAL A 118 1.09 -14.25 1.77
CA VAL A 118 1.95 -14.35 2.96
C VAL A 118 1.13 -14.73 4.17
N LYS A 119 1.41 -15.89 4.77
CA LYS A 119 0.81 -16.36 6.03
C LYS A 119 1.87 -16.41 7.11
N LEU A 120 1.63 -15.78 8.26
CA LEU A 120 2.47 -15.93 9.46
C LEU A 120 2.13 -17.24 10.16
N ASN A 121 3.16 -18.03 10.55
CA ASN A 121 2.95 -19.34 11.16
C ASN A 121 2.99 -19.33 12.68
N PHE A 122 3.53 -18.27 13.29
CA PHE A 122 3.69 -18.13 14.73
C PHE A 122 2.54 -17.35 15.41
N VAL A 123 1.66 -16.76 14.62
CA VAL A 123 0.53 -15.96 15.11
C VAL A 123 -0.68 -16.12 14.19
N ASN A 124 -1.89 -16.10 14.76
CA ASN A 124 -3.10 -16.09 13.96
C ASN A 124 -3.35 -14.70 13.40
N PHE A 125 -2.79 -14.42 12.23
CA PHE A 125 -2.91 -13.16 11.51
C PHE A 125 -3.51 -13.41 10.12
N PRO A 126 -4.33 -12.51 9.58
CA PRO A 126 -4.84 -12.64 8.22
C PRO A 126 -3.72 -12.83 7.21
N ILE A 127 -3.97 -13.61 6.16
CA ILE A 127 -3.06 -13.72 5.03
C ILE A 127 -3.04 -12.36 4.33
N PHE A 128 -1.88 -11.93 3.85
CA PHE A 128 -1.70 -10.61 3.25
C PHE A 128 -0.75 -10.67 2.05
N ASN A 129 -0.61 -9.55 1.36
CA ASN A 129 0.23 -9.42 0.18
C ASN A 129 1.19 -8.21 0.27
N ALA A 130 1.99 -7.98 -0.79
CA ALA A 130 2.93 -6.86 -0.85
C ALA A 130 2.24 -5.49 -0.84
N PHE A 131 1.06 -5.37 -1.42
CA PHE A 131 0.32 -4.12 -1.45
C PHE A 131 -0.18 -3.73 -0.05
N ASP A 132 -0.55 -4.71 0.78
CA ASP A 132 -0.92 -4.45 2.18
C ASP A 132 0.28 -3.96 3.00
N ILE A 133 1.48 -4.53 2.77
CA ILE A 133 2.72 -4.04 3.38
C ILE A 133 3.00 -2.59 2.97
N MET A 134 2.81 -2.26 1.70
CA MET A 134 3.00 -0.88 1.21
C MET A 134 2.01 0.08 1.86
N ILE A 135 0.72 -0.28 1.99
CA ILE A 135 -0.30 0.53 2.67
C ILE A 135 0.10 0.76 4.13
N CYS A 136 0.37 -0.31 4.88
CA CYS A 136 0.72 -0.22 6.30
C CYS A 136 2.00 0.59 6.52
N THR A 137 3.03 0.37 5.71
CA THR A 137 4.30 1.12 5.78
C THR A 137 4.07 2.60 5.44
N GLY A 138 3.28 2.90 4.42
CA GLY A 138 2.93 4.26 4.04
C GLY A 138 2.21 4.99 5.18
N ILE A 139 1.19 4.38 5.78
CA ILE A 139 0.46 4.95 6.92
C ILE A 139 1.42 5.18 8.10
N PHE A 140 2.25 4.20 8.44
CA PHE A 140 3.21 4.31 9.55
C PHE A 140 4.18 5.47 9.36
N LEU A 141 4.79 5.59 8.17
CA LEU A 141 5.69 6.69 7.85
C LEU A 141 4.99 8.05 7.87
N TYR A 142 3.74 8.12 7.44
CA TYR A 142 2.95 9.35 7.49
C TYR A 142 2.66 9.77 8.94
N CYS A 143 2.32 8.83 9.82
CA CYS A 143 2.15 9.09 11.25
C CYS A 143 3.44 9.60 11.90
N LEU A 144 4.59 9.00 11.56
CA LEU A 144 5.90 9.49 12.03
C LEU A 144 6.17 10.92 11.55
N TYR A 145 5.91 11.20 10.27
CA TYR A 145 6.06 12.54 9.72
C TYR A 145 5.24 13.57 10.51
N ILE A 146 3.94 13.31 10.74
CA ILE A 146 3.06 14.22 11.51
C ILE A 146 3.61 14.42 12.94
N PHE A 147 4.05 13.35 13.59
CA PHE A 147 4.57 13.42 14.95
C PHE A 147 5.80 14.33 15.05
N PHE A 148 6.75 14.19 14.13
CA PHE A 148 7.97 14.99 14.15
C PHE A 148 7.73 16.44 13.71
N ASP A 149 6.83 16.66 12.73
CA ASP A 149 6.45 18.01 12.29
C ASP A 149 5.76 18.79 13.42
N PHE A 150 4.83 18.16 14.14
CA PHE A 150 4.18 18.75 15.31
C PHE A 150 5.18 19.10 16.43
N LYS A 151 6.14 18.23 16.71
CA LYS A 151 7.18 18.47 17.71
C LYS A 151 8.07 19.65 17.33
N LYS A 152 8.45 19.77 16.07
CA LYS A 152 9.23 20.89 15.55
C LYS A 152 8.46 22.21 15.70
N ALA A 153 7.21 22.25 15.27
CA ALA A 153 6.37 23.44 15.37
C ALA A 153 6.15 23.95 16.82
N ASN A 154 6.16 23.05 17.80
CA ASN A 154 6.07 23.42 19.22
C ASN A 154 7.39 23.95 19.78
N ASN A 155 8.53 23.42 19.35
CA ASN A 155 9.83 23.89 19.78
C ASN A 155 10.17 25.29 19.24
N ASP A 156 9.69 25.63 18.05
CA ASP A 156 9.90 26.95 17.42
C ASP A 156 9.03 28.06 18.07
N LYS A 157 8.09 27.71 18.96
CA LYS A 157 7.22 28.66 19.69
C LYS A 157 7.72 28.98 21.11
N ASN A 158 8.68 28.24 21.62
CA ASN A 158 9.30 28.43 22.93
C ASN A 158 10.71 29.05 22.81
#